data_9acfe85f48f2f074bb72ab857594dfb4
#
_entry.id   9acfe85f48f2f074bb72ab857594dfb4
#
_cell.length_a   1.000
_cell.length_b   1.000
_cell.length_c   1.000
_cell.angle_alpha   90.00
_cell.angle_beta   90.00
_cell.angle_gamma   90.00
#
_symmetry.space_group_name_H-M   'P 1'
#
loop_
_entity.id
_entity.type
_entity.pdbx_description
1 polymer ?
#
loop_
_entity_poly.entity_id
_entity_poly.type
_entity_poly.pdbx_seq_one_letter_code
_entity_poly.pdbx_strand_id
1 'polypeptide(L)'
;MKILRQTLDALWRPNLSLMFCMVCLLALALPAAAKPRIAILATGGTIAGEQPDTSQPGYKAGSLSIDAILQAVPGLDQIADFQGEQVANIGSQDMNDEVWLKLARSANKTLASGDVDGVVVTHGTDTLEETAYFLNLTVKSDKPVVVVGSMRPATAISADGPMNIYNSVVVAAMPEAKGRGVMALMNDDLHYAAEITKTNTTALNTMMSPNRGRAGTCDTGKCTLFSPTVKR
;
A
#
# COMPACT_ATOMS: atom_id res chain seq x y z
N MET A 1 64.01 38.11 3.64
CA MET A 1 63.04 37.31 4.43
C MET A 1 61.61 37.83 4.40
N LYS A 2 61.28 39.09 4.16
CA LYS A 2 59.86 39.54 4.07
C LYS A 2 59.15 39.16 2.75
N ILE A 3 59.86 39.06 1.64
CA ILE A 3 59.27 38.79 0.32
C ILE A 3 58.82 37.31 0.17
N LEU A 4 59.54 36.39 0.80
CA LEU A 4 59.14 34.94 0.77
C LEU A 4 57.87 34.60 1.60
N ARG A 5 57.56 35.40 2.64
CA ARG A 5 56.34 35.23 3.41
C ARG A 5 55.07 35.69 2.67
N GLN A 6 55.19 36.77 1.90
CA GLN A 6 54.02 37.27 1.15
C GLN A 6 53.60 36.37 -0.01
N THR A 7 54.53 35.63 -0.61
CA THR A 7 54.23 34.68 -1.68
C THR A 7 53.59 33.35 -1.14
N LEU A 8 53.93 32.94 0.06
CA LEU A 8 53.32 31.74 0.70
C LEU A 8 51.90 32.01 1.20
N ASP A 9 51.61 33.22 1.69
CA ASP A 9 50.25 33.57 2.15
C ASP A 9 49.25 33.76 0.98
N ALA A 10 49.72 34.04 -0.24
CA ALA A 10 48.89 34.13 -1.43
C ALA A 10 48.48 32.74 -1.99
N LEU A 11 49.27 31.70 -1.71
CA LEU A 11 49.00 30.33 -2.18
C LEU A 11 48.02 29.55 -1.25
N TRP A 12 47.77 30.06 -0.05
CA TRP A 12 46.94 29.37 0.95
C TRP A 12 45.59 30.06 1.23
N ARG A 13 45.15 30.98 0.39
CA ARG A 13 43.82 31.54 0.50
C ARG A 13 42.82 30.52 -0.11
N PRO A 14 42.00 29.84 0.71
CA PRO A 14 41.01 28.96 0.16
C PRO A 14 40.11 29.77 -0.78
N ASN A 15 40.01 29.33 -2.01
CA ASN A 15 39.19 29.99 -3.02
C ASN A 15 37.72 29.74 -2.60
N LEU A 16 37.16 30.68 -1.82
CA LEU A 16 35.81 30.62 -1.26
C LEU A 16 34.78 30.30 -2.35
N SER A 17 34.99 30.78 -3.57
CA SER A 17 34.13 30.50 -4.73
C SER A 17 34.23 29.06 -5.16
N LEU A 18 35.41 28.42 -5.14
CA LEU A 18 35.58 27.01 -5.46
C LEU A 18 34.94 26.08 -4.39
N MET A 19 35.09 26.45 -3.10
CA MET A 19 34.47 25.76 -1.99
C MET A 19 32.96 25.89 -2.02
N PHE A 20 32.43 27.07 -2.36
CA PHE A 20 31.00 27.28 -2.51
C PHE A 20 30.41 26.47 -3.70
N CYS A 21 31.10 26.45 -4.85
CA CYS A 21 30.71 25.60 -6.00
C CYS A 21 30.77 24.11 -5.66
N MET A 22 31.79 23.66 -4.91
CA MET A 22 31.89 22.23 -4.51
C MET A 22 30.81 21.83 -3.51
N VAL A 23 30.44 22.71 -2.57
CA VAL A 23 29.32 22.50 -1.65
C VAL A 23 27.98 22.48 -2.39
N CYS A 24 27.78 23.37 -3.37
CA CYS A 24 26.60 23.39 -4.21
C CYS A 24 26.49 22.12 -5.11
N LEU A 25 27.63 21.64 -5.65
CA LEU A 25 27.65 20.39 -6.43
C LEU A 25 27.41 19.15 -5.57
N LEU A 26 27.87 19.11 -4.31
CA LEU A 26 27.55 18.03 -3.37
C LEU A 26 26.08 18.07 -2.93
N ALA A 27 25.47 19.25 -2.81
CA ALA A 27 24.05 19.39 -2.46
C ALA A 27 23.10 18.95 -3.57
N LEU A 28 23.56 18.95 -4.84
CA LEU A 28 22.79 18.48 -6.00
C LEU A 28 22.86 16.94 -6.20
N ALA A 29 23.73 16.25 -5.48
CA ALA A 29 23.90 14.80 -5.53
C ALA A 29 23.13 14.06 -4.43
N LEU A 30 21.97 14.57 -3.99
CA LEU A 30 21.07 13.77 -3.16
C LEU A 30 20.60 12.59 -4.02
N PRO A 31 20.85 11.33 -3.62
CA PRO A 31 20.33 10.20 -4.34
C PRO A 31 18.80 10.34 -4.42
N ALA A 32 18.25 10.25 -5.61
CA ALA A 32 16.80 10.12 -5.75
C ALA A 32 16.37 8.95 -4.86
N ALA A 33 15.48 9.21 -3.90
CA ALA A 33 14.99 8.16 -3.03
C ALA A 33 14.47 7.01 -3.92
N ALA A 34 14.97 5.79 -3.71
CA ALA A 34 14.49 4.64 -4.43
C ALA A 34 12.98 4.51 -4.20
N LYS A 35 12.23 4.11 -5.23
CA LYS A 35 10.81 3.86 -5.08
C LYS A 35 10.58 2.79 -4.02
N PRO A 36 9.56 2.92 -3.17
CA PRO A 36 9.18 1.85 -2.25
C PRO A 36 8.79 0.59 -3.03
N ARG A 37 9.12 -0.56 -2.49
CA ARG A 37 8.83 -1.87 -3.07
C ARG A 37 7.65 -2.49 -2.34
N ILE A 38 6.55 -2.69 -3.03
CA ILE A 38 5.30 -3.19 -2.45
C ILE A 38 4.97 -4.56 -3.03
N ALA A 39 4.73 -5.54 -2.15
CA ALA A 39 4.21 -6.83 -2.58
C ALA A 39 2.68 -6.81 -2.54
N ILE A 40 2.06 -7.38 -3.57
CA ILE A 40 0.61 -7.48 -3.67
C ILE A 40 0.23 -8.95 -3.64
N LEU A 41 -0.47 -9.35 -2.58
CA LEU A 41 -0.94 -10.71 -2.34
C LEU A 41 -2.42 -10.79 -2.71
N ALA A 42 -2.75 -11.53 -3.76
CA ALA A 42 -4.11 -11.60 -4.27
C ALA A 42 -4.84 -12.85 -3.78
N THR A 43 -6.07 -12.67 -3.25
CA THR A 43 -6.92 -13.78 -2.82
C THR A 43 -8.18 -13.96 -3.67
N GLY A 44 -8.45 -13.02 -4.59
CA GLY A 44 -9.66 -13.04 -5.43
C GLY A 44 -10.66 -11.96 -5.01
N GLY A 45 -11.92 -12.36 -4.86
CA GLY A 45 -13.01 -11.44 -4.48
C GLY A 45 -13.57 -10.62 -5.64
N THR A 46 -14.44 -9.67 -5.32
CA THR A 46 -15.09 -8.76 -6.27
C THR A 46 -14.09 -7.85 -6.99
N ILE A 47 -13.02 -7.45 -6.32
CA ILE A 47 -11.95 -6.62 -6.88
C ILE A 47 -11.24 -7.29 -8.07
N ALA A 48 -11.26 -8.62 -8.10
CA ALA A 48 -10.81 -9.47 -9.21
C ALA A 48 -12.00 -10.04 -9.99
N GLY A 49 -13.19 -9.49 -9.83
CA GLY A 49 -14.41 -9.98 -10.44
C GLY A 49 -14.59 -9.48 -11.86
N GLU A 50 -15.21 -10.32 -12.69
CA GLU A 50 -15.54 -10.03 -14.08
C GLU A 50 -17.03 -10.21 -14.32
N GLN A 51 -17.67 -9.24 -14.97
CA GLN A 51 -19.02 -9.33 -15.50
C GLN A 51 -18.94 -9.82 -16.95
N PRO A 52 -19.58 -10.94 -17.30
CA PRO A 52 -19.68 -11.38 -18.70
C PRO A 52 -20.43 -10.38 -19.59
N ASP A 53 -21.40 -9.67 -18.98
CA ASP A 53 -22.18 -8.63 -19.61
C ASP A 53 -22.39 -7.48 -18.62
N THR A 54 -21.84 -6.32 -18.93
CA THR A 54 -21.93 -5.11 -18.09
C THR A 54 -23.35 -4.54 -17.96
N SER A 55 -24.28 -4.99 -18.81
CA SER A 55 -25.69 -4.61 -18.77
C SER A 55 -26.54 -5.49 -17.85
N GLN A 56 -25.99 -6.62 -17.38
CA GLN A 56 -26.70 -7.58 -16.54
C GLN A 56 -26.13 -7.60 -15.12
N PRO A 57 -26.98 -7.80 -14.11
CA PRO A 57 -26.51 -8.02 -12.76
C PRO A 57 -25.84 -9.39 -12.67
N GLY A 58 -24.76 -9.46 -11.90
CA GLY A 58 -24.00 -10.70 -11.66
C GLY A 58 -22.57 -10.62 -12.20
N TYR A 59 -21.67 -11.22 -11.48
CA TYR A 59 -20.25 -11.30 -11.83
C TYR A 59 -19.66 -12.60 -11.26
N LYS A 60 -18.52 -13.01 -11.80
CA LYS A 60 -17.72 -14.10 -11.25
C LYS A 60 -16.56 -13.50 -10.46
N ALA A 61 -16.57 -13.71 -9.14
CA ALA A 61 -15.48 -13.28 -8.26
C ALA A 61 -14.17 -14.02 -8.60
N GLY A 62 -13.03 -13.36 -8.45
CA GLY A 62 -11.73 -13.96 -8.65
C GLY A 62 -11.44 -14.42 -10.09
N SER A 63 -12.04 -13.80 -11.11
CA SER A 63 -11.82 -14.20 -12.51
C SER A 63 -10.53 -13.63 -13.09
N LEU A 64 -10.13 -12.44 -12.63
CA LEU A 64 -8.95 -11.77 -13.14
C LEU A 64 -7.70 -12.14 -12.34
N SER A 65 -6.57 -12.27 -13.05
CA SER A 65 -5.26 -12.42 -12.43
C SER A 65 -4.80 -11.14 -11.77
N ILE A 66 -3.87 -11.25 -10.83
CA ILE A 66 -3.26 -10.07 -10.19
C ILE A 66 -2.64 -9.12 -11.21
N ASP A 67 -1.96 -9.64 -12.24
CA ASP A 67 -1.32 -8.82 -13.27
C ASP A 67 -2.35 -8.00 -14.06
N ALA A 68 -3.50 -8.61 -14.40
CA ALA A 68 -4.59 -7.91 -15.09
C ALA A 68 -5.18 -6.79 -14.23
N ILE A 69 -5.33 -7.02 -12.92
CA ILE A 69 -5.82 -6.02 -11.97
C ILE A 69 -4.84 -4.84 -11.88
N LEU A 70 -3.55 -5.11 -11.75
CA LEU A 70 -2.53 -4.08 -11.61
C LEU A 70 -2.37 -3.24 -12.88
N GLN A 71 -2.46 -3.86 -14.06
CA GLN A 71 -2.45 -3.15 -15.34
C GLN A 71 -3.65 -2.20 -15.49
N ALA A 72 -4.77 -2.48 -14.82
CA ALA A 72 -5.95 -1.62 -14.83
C ALA A 72 -5.85 -0.40 -13.90
N VAL A 73 -4.74 -0.23 -13.15
CA VAL A 73 -4.53 0.90 -12.22
C VAL A 73 -3.51 1.88 -12.82
N PRO A 74 -3.96 3.00 -13.44
CA PRO A 74 -3.05 3.95 -14.06
C PRO A 74 -2.11 4.61 -13.04
N GLY A 75 -0.83 4.76 -13.39
CA GLY A 75 0.17 5.49 -12.59
C GLY A 75 0.65 4.76 -11.33
N LEU A 76 0.27 3.50 -11.13
CA LEU A 76 0.71 2.71 -9.98
C LEU A 76 2.23 2.54 -9.99
N ASP A 77 2.82 2.35 -11.15
CA ASP A 77 4.26 2.25 -11.40
C ASP A 77 5.04 3.54 -11.06
N GLN A 78 4.37 4.67 -10.97
CA GLN A 78 4.98 5.94 -10.57
C GLN A 78 5.18 6.03 -9.05
N ILE A 79 4.34 5.31 -8.27
CA ILE A 79 4.34 5.36 -6.80
C ILE A 79 5.34 4.37 -6.22
N ALA A 80 5.33 3.12 -6.70
CA ALA A 80 6.10 2.02 -6.14
C ALA A 80 6.55 1.04 -7.23
N ASP A 81 7.61 0.31 -6.95
CA ASP A 81 7.90 -0.95 -7.63
C ASP A 81 7.09 -2.05 -6.94
N PHE A 82 6.44 -2.91 -7.70
CA PHE A 82 5.58 -3.93 -7.12
C PHE A 82 5.82 -5.32 -7.71
N GLN A 83 5.53 -6.32 -6.90
CA GLN A 83 5.48 -7.73 -7.30
C GLN A 83 4.17 -8.34 -6.85
N GLY A 84 3.54 -9.13 -7.73
CA GLY A 84 2.28 -9.82 -7.45
C GLY A 84 2.49 -11.28 -7.10
N GLU A 85 1.73 -11.80 -6.12
CA GLU A 85 1.60 -13.22 -5.83
C GLU A 85 0.12 -13.59 -5.76
N GLN A 86 -0.31 -14.58 -6.53
CA GLN A 86 -1.64 -15.13 -6.43
C GLN A 86 -1.69 -16.19 -5.33
N VAL A 87 -2.15 -15.81 -4.15
CA VAL A 87 -2.27 -16.70 -2.98
C VAL A 87 -3.46 -17.62 -3.12
N ALA A 88 -4.61 -17.06 -3.52
CA ALA A 88 -5.84 -17.78 -3.82
C ALA A 88 -6.64 -17.03 -4.89
N ASN A 89 -7.69 -17.63 -5.44
CA ASN A 89 -8.57 -16.99 -6.41
C ASN A 89 -10.02 -17.43 -6.15
N ILE A 90 -10.59 -16.95 -5.05
CA ILE A 90 -11.90 -17.35 -4.53
C ILE A 90 -12.80 -16.15 -4.25
N GLY A 91 -14.09 -16.37 -4.14
CA GLY A 91 -14.99 -15.43 -3.47
C GLY A 91 -14.70 -15.42 -1.98
N SER A 92 -14.82 -14.26 -1.32
CA SER A 92 -14.48 -14.19 0.10
C SER A 92 -15.41 -14.98 1.01
N GLN A 93 -16.61 -15.30 0.57
CA GLN A 93 -17.52 -16.23 1.28
C GLN A 93 -16.95 -17.65 1.37
N ASP A 94 -15.98 -18.00 0.50
CA ASP A 94 -15.32 -19.32 0.47
C ASP A 94 -13.99 -19.32 1.24
N MET A 95 -13.69 -18.23 1.97
CA MET A 95 -12.50 -18.16 2.81
C MET A 95 -12.53 -19.25 3.89
N ASN A 96 -11.36 -19.84 4.14
CA ASN A 96 -11.20 -20.92 5.09
C ASN A 96 -9.80 -20.88 5.74
N ASP A 97 -9.60 -21.73 6.74
CA ASP A 97 -8.37 -21.79 7.52
C ASP A 97 -7.12 -22.04 6.67
N GLU A 98 -7.22 -22.89 5.63
CA GLU A 98 -6.11 -23.20 4.75
C GLU A 98 -5.63 -21.94 3.99
N VAL A 99 -6.57 -21.18 3.44
CA VAL A 99 -6.29 -19.95 2.71
C VAL A 99 -5.74 -18.88 3.65
N TRP A 100 -6.33 -18.70 4.84
CA TRP A 100 -5.81 -17.76 5.85
C TRP A 100 -4.39 -18.10 6.28
N LEU A 101 -4.11 -19.36 6.57
CA LEU A 101 -2.77 -19.79 6.95
C LEU A 101 -1.77 -19.64 5.81
N LYS A 102 -2.16 -19.90 4.57
CA LYS A 102 -1.32 -19.67 3.39
C LYS A 102 -1.02 -18.19 3.22
N LEU A 103 -2.02 -17.34 3.33
CA LEU A 103 -1.89 -15.87 3.23
C LEU A 103 -0.96 -15.32 4.32
N ALA A 104 -1.15 -15.73 5.58
CA ALA A 104 -0.29 -15.28 6.69
C ALA A 104 1.16 -15.74 6.53
N ARG A 105 1.40 -16.96 6.04
CA ARG A 105 2.75 -17.45 5.75
C ARG A 105 3.40 -16.66 4.62
N SER A 106 2.67 -16.39 3.54
CA SER A 106 3.16 -15.59 2.42
C SER A 106 3.49 -14.17 2.88
N ALA A 107 2.59 -13.49 3.59
CA ALA A 107 2.80 -12.15 4.11
C ALA A 107 4.03 -12.08 5.03
N ASN A 108 4.17 -13.00 5.99
CA ASN A 108 5.31 -13.03 6.89
C ASN A 108 6.63 -13.33 6.17
N LYS A 109 6.64 -14.27 5.21
CA LYS A 109 7.81 -14.60 4.39
C LYS A 109 8.26 -13.37 3.58
N THR A 110 7.33 -12.72 2.91
CA THR A 110 7.58 -11.56 2.06
C THR A 110 8.10 -10.37 2.88
N LEU A 111 7.46 -10.07 4.01
CA LEU A 111 7.89 -8.97 4.89
C LEU A 111 9.25 -9.22 5.55
N ALA A 112 9.61 -10.48 5.80
CA ALA A 112 10.89 -10.86 6.40
C ALA A 112 12.06 -10.85 5.41
N SER A 113 11.82 -10.92 4.09
CA SER A 113 12.89 -10.99 3.08
C SER A 113 13.77 -9.73 3.00
N GLY A 114 13.28 -8.60 3.49
CA GLY A 114 13.95 -7.31 3.33
C GLY A 114 13.77 -6.66 1.95
N ASP A 115 13.15 -7.36 1.01
CA ASP A 115 13.00 -6.92 -0.38
C ASP A 115 11.77 -6.04 -0.63
N VAL A 116 10.89 -5.91 0.37
CA VAL A 116 9.68 -5.08 0.28
C VAL A 116 9.57 -4.12 1.46
N ASP A 117 8.91 -3.01 1.23
CA ASP A 117 8.66 -1.96 2.22
C ASP A 117 7.25 -2.07 2.83
N GLY A 118 6.33 -2.76 2.14
CA GLY A 118 4.97 -3.01 2.60
C GLY A 118 4.27 -4.10 1.79
N VAL A 119 3.08 -4.47 2.24
CA VAL A 119 2.21 -5.47 1.59
C VAL A 119 0.81 -4.90 1.40
N VAL A 120 0.24 -5.13 0.23
CA VAL A 120 -1.18 -4.93 -0.06
C VAL A 120 -1.82 -6.30 -0.29
N VAL A 121 -2.97 -6.56 0.33
CA VAL A 121 -3.74 -7.80 0.14
C VAL A 121 -5.04 -7.46 -0.58
N THR A 122 -5.24 -7.92 -1.82
CA THR A 122 -6.53 -7.78 -2.49
C THR A 122 -7.47 -8.90 -2.04
N HIS A 123 -8.70 -8.52 -1.67
CA HIS A 123 -9.65 -9.42 -1.00
C HIS A 123 -11.09 -9.11 -1.40
N GLY A 124 -11.98 -10.08 -1.24
CA GLY A 124 -13.42 -9.85 -1.33
C GLY A 124 -13.98 -9.27 -0.03
N THR A 125 -15.08 -8.54 -0.12
CA THR A 125 -15.56 -7.72 1.00
C THR A 125 -16.33 -8.48 2.07
N ASP A 126 -16.82 -9.71 1.79
CA ASP A 126 -17.68 -10.44 2.74
C ASP A 126 -16.94 -10.89 4.00
N THR A 127 -15.66 -11.26 3.87
CA THR A 127 -14.80 -11.67 4.99
C THR A 127 -13.50 -10.84 5.07
N LEU A 128 -13.54 -9.61 4.57
CA LEU A 128 -12.40 -8.71 4.61
C LEU A 128 -12.02 -8.36 6.06
N GLU A 129 -13.01 -8.10 6.90
CA GLU A 129 -12.82 -7.72 8.30
C GLU A 129 -12.15 -8.85 9.09
N GLU A 130 -12.58 -10.10 8.91
CA GLU A 130 -11.98 -11.26 9.56
C GLU A 130 -10.55 -11.50 9.08
N THR A 131 -10.31 -11.40 7.77
CA THR A 131 -8.98 -11.56 7.20
C THR A 131 -8.03 -10.46 7.68
N ALA A 132 -8.49 -9.21 7.70
CA ALA A 132 -7.69 -8.09 8.22
C ALA A 132 -7.32 -8.31 9.69
N TYR A 133 -8.27 -8.73 10.52
CA TYR A 133 -8.05 -8.99 11.94
C TYR A 133 -7.12 -10.20 12.15
N PHE A 134 -7.34 -11.28 11.40
CA PHE A 134 -6.46 -12.45 11.44
C PHE A 134 -5.00 -12.10 11.11
N LEU A 135 -4.79 -11.34 10.04
CA LEU A 135 -3.46 -10.85 9.68
C LEU A 135 -2.87 -9.92 10.75
N ASN A 136 -3.69 -9.08 11.37
CA ASN A 136 -3.24 -8.19 12.44
C ASN A 136 -2.71 -8.96 13.67
N LEU A 137 -3.24 -10.15 13.92
CA LEU A 137 -2.79 -11.03 15.01
C LEU A 137 -1.58 -11.89 14.63
N THR A 138 -1.37 -12.15 13.34
CA THR A 138 -0.39 -13.17 12.88
C THR A 138 0.81 -12.61 12.14
N VAL A 139 0.75 -11.38 11.63
CA VAL A 139 1.87 -10.70 10.99
C VAL A 139 2.86 -10.24 12.06
N LYS A 140 4.16 -10.59 11.85
CA LYS A 140 5.24 -10.34 12.81
C LYS A 140 6.08 -9.11 12.48
N SER A 141 5.77 -8.41 11.41
CA SER A 141 6.52 -7.25 10.92
C SER A 141 5.86 -5.94 11.31
N ASP A 142 6.67 -4.90 11.52
CA ASP A 142 6.20 -3.52 11.69
C ASP A 142 5.93 -2.82 10.34
N LYS A 143 6.28 -3.44 9.20
CA LYS A 143 6.02 -2.88 7.87
C LYS A 143 4.51 -2.80 7.62
N PRO A 144 4.04 -1.80 6.85
CA PRO A 144 2.64 -1.64 6.56
C PRO A 144 2.03 -2.86 5.85
N VAL A 145 0.83 -3.26 6.28
CA VAL A 145 -0.02 -4.23 5.59
C VAL A 145 -1.40 -3.61 5.42
N VAL A 146 -1.87 -3.53 4.18
CA VAL A 146 -3.16 -2.94 3.84
C VAL A 146 -4.02 -3.96 3.11
N VAL A 147 -5.18 -4.30 3.66
CA VAL A 147 -6.17 -5.15 3.00
C VAL A 147 -7.13 -4.26 2.21
N VAL A 148 -7.41 -4.63 0.97
CA VAL A 148 -8.23 -3.83 0.06
C VAL A 148 -9.24 -4.68 -0.69
N GLY A 149 -10.44 -4.16 -0.82
CA GLY A 149 -11.52 -4.77 -1.60
C GLY A 149 -12.19 -3.78 -2.55
N SER A 150 -13.24 -4.24 -3.21
CA SER A 150 -14.16 -3.37 -3.96
C SER A 150 -15.59 -3.90 -3.86
N MET A 151 -16.56 -3.02 -4.00
CA MET A 151 -17.98 -3.37 -4.04
C MET A 151 -18.46 -3.63 -5.47
N ARG A 152 -17.75 -3.11 -6.47
CA ARG A 152 -18.04 -3.34 -7.87
C ARG A 152 -16.96 -4.20 -8.51
N PRO A 153 -17.32 -5.13 -9.41
CA PRO A 153 -16.34 -5.92 -10.15
C PRO A 153 -15.46 -5.04 -11.03
N ALA A 154 -14.27 -5.53 -11.37
CA ALA A 154 -13.27 -4.76 -12.12
C ALA A 154 -13.75 -4.27 -13.48
N THR A 155 -14.68 -5.00 -14.12
CA THR A 155 -15.27 -4.65 -15.42
C THR A 155 -16.50 -3.76 -15.35
N ALA A 156 -16.98 -3.42 -14.14
CA ALA A 156 -18.15 -2.57 -13.97
C ALA A 156 -17.89 -1.13 -14.42
N ILE A 157 -18.93 -0.46 -14.93
CA ILE A 157 -18.92 1.01 -15.11
C ILE A 157 -18.70 1.64 -13.73
N SER A 158 -17.77 2.56 -13.59
CA SER A 158 -17.37 3.16 -12.29
C SER A 158 -16.93 2.11 -11.24
N ALA A 159 -16.09 1.13 -11.62
CA ALA A 159 -15.45 0.22 -10.70
C ALA A 159 -14.64 1.01 -9.65
N ASP A 160 -14.80 0.64 -8.37
CA ASP A 160 -14.10 1.30 -7.26
C ASP A 160 -12.73 0.65 -6.94
N GLY A 161 -12.49 -0.56 -7.45
CA GLY A 161 -11.26 -1.31 -7.21
C GLY A 161 -9.97 -0.58 -7.58
N PRO A 162 -9.84 0.03 -8.77
CA PRO A 162 -8.60 0.69 -9.18
C PRO A 162 -8.15 1.80 -8.22
N MET A 163 -9.06 2.68 -7.78
CA MET A 163 -8.72 3.74 -6.82
C MET A 163 -8.42 3.18 -5.43
N ASN A 164 -9.16 2.16 -4.99
CA ASN A 164 -8.89 1.49 -3.71
C ASN A 164 -7.49 0.85 -3.70
N ILE A 165 -7.06 0.19 -4.79
CA ILE A 165 -5.71 -0.36 -4.92
C ILE A 165 -4.66 0.75 -4.93
N TYR A 166 -4.87 1.79 -5.74
CA TYR A 166 -3.96 2.92 -5.83
C TYR A 166 -3.68 3.53 -4.45
N ASN A 167 -4.74 3.90 -3.73
CA ASN A 167 -4.63 4.46 -2.38
C ASN A 167 -4.00 3.48 -1.38
N SER A 168 -4.28 2.17 -1.51
CA SER A 168 -3.68 1.14 -0.64
C SER A 168 -2.17 1.00 -0.84
N VAL A 169 -1.70 1.10 -2.09
CA VAL A 169 -0.25 1.11 -2.40
C VAL A 169 0.40 2.37 -1.84
N VAL A 170 -0.25 3.54 -1.97
CA VAL A 170 0.24 4.77 -1.36
C VAL A 170 0.40 4.60 0.14
N VAL A 171 -0.62 4.10 0.85
CA VAL A 171 -0.57 3.87 2.31
C VAL A 171 0.53 2.86 2.67
N ALA A 172 0.64 1.76 1.92
CA ALA A 172 1.67 0.75 2.16
C ALA A 172 3.10 1.27 1.96
N ALA A 173 3.26 2.33 1.16
CA ALA A 173 4.51 3.02 0.90
C ALA A 173 4.82 4.14 1.92
N MET A 174 3.86 4.55 2.75
CA MET A 174 4.04 5.64 3.71
C MET A 174 4.87 5.22 4.92
N PRO A 175 5.95 5.95 5.28
CA PRO A 175 6.70 5.68 6.52
C PRO A 175 5.83 5.77 7.78
N GLU A 176 4.84 6.66 7.79
CA GLU A 176 3.91 6.89 8.90
C GLU A 176 2.94 5.73 9.14
N ALA A 177 2.78 4.84 8.15
CA ALA A 177 1.96 3.64 8.27
C ALA A 177 2.68 2.50 9.01
N LYS A 178 4.02 2.59 9.15
CA LYS A 178 4.82 1.61 9.86
C LYS A 178 4.44 1.51 11.34
N GLY A 179 4.32 0.29 11.84
CA GLY A 179 3.99 0.02 13.25
C GLY A 179 2.53 0.25 13.62
N ARG A 180 1.64 0.50 12.64
CA ARG A 180 0.21 0.70 12.88
C ARG A 180 -0.60 -0.61 12.86
N GLY A 181 0.05 -1.75 12.66
CA GLY A 181 -0.63 -3.02 12.45
C GLY A 181 -1.24 -3.12 11.06
N VAL A 182 -2.16 -4.05 10.88
CA VAL A 182 -2.89 -4.23 9.63
C VAL A 182 -4.02 -3.21 9.55
N MET A 183 -4.13 -2.59 8.39
CA MET A 183 -5.21 -1.65 8.07
C MET A 183 -6.01 -2.18 6.88
N ALA A 184 -7.20 -1.67 6.70
CA ALA A 184 -8.03 -1.94 5.52
C ALA A 184 -8.45 -0.63 4.88
N LEU A 185 -8.49 -0.59 3.54
CA LEU A 185 -8.84 0.60 2.77
C LEU A 185 -9.92 0.27 1.76
N MET A 186 -11.02 1.02 1.83
CA MET A 186 -12.08 1.03 0.82
C MET A 186 -12.77 2.39 0.77
N ASN A 187 -13.18 2.80 -0.42
CA ASN A 187 -13.98 4.03 -0.61
C ASN A 187 -13.33 5.24 0.09
N ASP A 188 -12.01 5.41 -0.13
CA ASP A 188 -11.16 6.47 0.41
C ASP A 188 -11.00 6.48 1.94
N ASP A 189 -11.63 5.55 2.65
CA ASP A 189 -11.55 5.43 4.10
C ASP A 189 -10.55 4.34 4.50
N LEU A 190 -9.66 4.69 5.42
CA LEU A 190 -8.69 3.79 6.03
C LEU A 190 -9.16 3.41 7.44
N HIS A 191 -9.13 2.12 7.73
CA HIS A 191 -9.61 1.55 8.97
C HIS A 191 -8.54 0.68 9.63
N TYR A 192 -8.51 0.65 10.97
CA TYR A 192 -7.75 -0.38 11.67
C TYR A 192 -8.46 -1.73 11.59
N ALA A 193 -7.70 -2.80 11.42
CA ALA A 193 -8.23 -4.16 11.32
C ALA A 193 -9.11 -4.59 12.52
N ALA A 194 -8.83 -4.05 13.71
CA ALA A 194 -9.60 -4.37 14.91
C ALA A 194 -10.93 -3.60 15.02
N GLU A 195 -11.21 -2.65 14.13
CA GLU A 195 -12.34 -1.73 14.24
C GLU A 195 -13.26 -1.78 13.02
N ILE A 196 -12.76 -2.30 11.90
CA ILE A 196 -13.52 -2.32 10.65
C ILE A 196 -14.62 -3.38 10.68
N THR A 197 -15.77 -3.05 10.13
CA THR A 197 -16.85 -4.02 9.86
C THR A 197 -17.65 -3.65 8.63
N LYS A 198 -18.20 -4.67 7.94
CA LYS A 198 -19.07 -4.51 6.78
C LYS A 198 -20.50 -4.24 7.25
N THR A 199 -21.04 -3.06 6.98
CA THR A 199 -22.36 -2.62 7.47
C THR A 199 -23.48 -2.72 6.44
N ASN A 200 -23.15 -2.92 5.16
CA ASN A 200 -24.11 -2.99 4.07
C ASN A 200 -23.62 -3.92 2.96
N THR A 201 -24.52 -4.58 2.26
CA THR A 201 -24.20 -5.56 1.22
C THR A 201 -23.92 -4.97 -0.17
N THR A 202 -24.31 -3.72 -0.41
CA THR A 202 -24.26 -3.09 -1.76
C THR A 202 -23.64 -1.71 -1.80
N ALA A 203 -23.68 -0.95 -0.72
CA ALA A 203 -23.17 0.42 -0.68
C ALA A 203 -21.64 0.45 -0.78
N LEU A 204 -21.09 1.42 -1.52
CA LEU A 204 -19.64 1.59 -1.63
C LEU A 204 -18.98 1.92 -0.29
N ASN A 205 -19.65 2.75 0.52
CA ASN A 205 -19.22 3.13 1.87
C ASN A 205 -19.62 2.11 2.94
N THR A 206 -19.60 0.82 2.59
CA THR A 206 -20.06 -0.27 3.46
C THR A 206 -19.13 -0.55 4.64
N MET A 207 -17.82 -0.34 4.45
CA MET A 207 -16.84 -0.58 5.50
C MET A 207 -16.78 0.60 6.45
N MET A 208 -17.00 0.33 7.72
CA MET A 208 -17.12 1.33 8.78
C MET A 208 -16.28 0.93 10.00
N SER A 209 -15.93 1.91 10.82
CA SER A 209 -15.37 1.71 12.17
C SER A 209 -16.27 2.43 13.19
N PRO A 210 -17.39 1.81 13.57
CA PRO A 210 -18.45 2.51 14.32
C PRO A 210 -18.02 2.91 15.73
N ASN A 211 -17.06 2.21 16.34
CA ASN A 211 -16.68 2.48 17.74
C ASN A 211 -15.60 3.56 17.88
N ARG A 212 -14.59 3.58 16.98
CA ARG A 212 -13.42 4.47 17.11
C ARG A 212 -13.20 5.38 15.91
N GLY A 213 -14.01 5.22 14.88
CA GLY A 213 -13.85 5.98 13.65
C GLY A 213 -12.72 5.48 12.77
N ARG A 214 -12.51 6.18 11.66
CA ARG A 214 -11.48 5.86 10.65
C ARG A 214 -10.07 6.06 11.20
N ALA A 215 -9.13 5.25 10.73
CA ALA A 215 -7.71 5.42 10.98
C ALA A 215 -7.10 6.55 10.14
N GLY A 216 -7.74 6.88 9.03
CA GLY A 216 -7.30 7.88 8.08
C GLY A 216 -8.25 8.02 6.90
N THR A 217 -7.87 8.86 5.95
CA THR A 217 -8.59 9.03 4.68
C THR A 217 -7.60 9.27 3.55
N CYS A 218 -7.99 8.92 2.33
CA CYS A 218 -7.26 9.19 1.11
C CYS A 218 -8.12 10.04 0.17
N ASP A 219 -7.47 10.90 -0.60
CA ASP A 219 -8.05 11.62 -1.72
C ASP A 219 -7.07 11.56 -2.88
N THR A 220 -7.36 10.71 -3.85
CA THR A 220 -6.57 10.59 -5.09
C THR A 220 -5.05 10.50 -4.83
N GLY A 221 -4.64 9.53 -3.98
CA GLY A 221 -3.24 9.32 -3.62
C GLY A 221 -2.68 10.25 -2.54
N LYS A 222 -3.48 11.14 -1.99
CA LYS A 222 -3.11 11.95 -0.81
C LYS A 222 -3.76 11.34 0.42
N CYS A 223 -3.00 10.56 1.17
CA CYS A 223 -3.50 9.86 2.35
C CYS A 223 -3.06 10.56 3.63
N THR A 224 -3.98 10.68 4.59
CA THR A 224 -3.75 11.26 5.91
C THR A 224 -4.13 10.26 6.99
N LEU A 225 -3.21 9.98 7.89
CA LEU A 225 -3.45 9.11 9.05
C LEU A 225 -3.82 9.94 10.27
N PHE A 226 -4.96 9.66 10.89
CA PHE A 226 -5.51 10.49 11.97
C PHE A 226 -4.96 10.16 13.36
N SER A 227 -4.71 8.90 13.64
CA SER A 227 -4.32 8.45 14.97
C SER A 227 -2.82 8.21 15.07
N PRO A 228 -2.18 8.53 16.20
CA PRO A 228 -0.81 8.14 16.44
C PRO A 228 -0.70 6.62 16.48
N THR A 229 0.50 6.11 16.21
CA THR A 229 0.81 4.69 16.31
C THR A 229 0.51 4.18 17.70
N VAL A 230 -0.42 3.24 17.83
CA VAL A 230 -0.61 2.48 19.05
C VAL A 230 0.09 1.15 18.85
N LYS A 231 1.34 1.08 19.30
CA LYS A 231 2.07 -0.18 19.37
C LYS A 231 1.44 -1.00 20.50
N ARG A 232 0.80 -2.12 20.17
CA ARG A 232 0.42 -3.14 21.14
C ARG A 232 1.46 -4.22 21.23
#